data_288824c35ceacebd5ac63c01f1ae8950
#
_entry.id   288824c35ceacebd5ac63c01f1ae8950
#
_cell.length_a   1.000
_cell.length_b   1.000
_cell.length_c   1.000
_cell.angle_alpha   90.00
_cell.angle_beta   90.00
_cell.angle_gamma   90.00
#
_symmetry.space_group_name_H-M   'P 1'
#
loop_
_entity.id
_entity.type
_entity.pdbx_description
1 polymer ?
#
loop_
_entity_poly.entity_id
_entity_poly.type
_entity_poly.pdbx_seq_one_letter_code
_entity_poly.pdbx_strand_id
1 'polypeptide(L)'
;TNNWNGYKESITLNSILEDTSNSDFSPTLGSPLIDAGTIISGITDQYTNNGTAPDIGAYEKGNPSWTAGHDWDVNATFGSTWTPIHNLTISGNSGFRMMSSPVSGAKLGDLLDELWLQGMIGGDVSSNDANVWVLDLAGQSWSTVSNISTLSLSAGEGFLVYVFEDCDNDGDSDLPVDLYVSGSHNQNDVVISSIPANNYFLAGNPYIKTISWNDISRTNLSSVVSVWDDASSDWKTYNGTIGDLANGLIAPFQGFWVQAIGGVGSFTIQPDDIANSSTSFMRNNTEDARNFIKISISNIEKSDEIFFTFDSLGSTEFDYKDAPKLVPLIKSSSIAAMIISEGLSYKINNLPRHYDSVITFPLQILSLELDSLENILGIQDTLILNIDEANFSDDIIFNIYDIVADIEYDFNQLQNLSIITDSLGIIDFEENGPLSRYLNYGNHRYFVSISQLNLGDYSNNIYPRSYQLFQNFPNPFNPITKIEYELPKTELVSLKIFDIMGREVVSLVNVIQKPGLKFALWDATNKLGQSVSGGLYFYTFQAGEDRQTKKMILLK
;
A
#
# COMPACT_ATOMS: atom_id res chain seq x y z
N THR A 1 38.10 -26.42 30.44
CA THR A 1 38.25 -25.09 29.81
C THR A 1 39.59 -25.04 29.08
N ASN A 2 39.61 -25.56 27.87
CA ASN A 2 40.76 -25.43 27.00
C ASN A 2 40.64 -24.10 26.22
N ASN A 3 41.00 -23.01 26.89
CA ASN A 3 41.26 -21.78 26.19
C ASN A 3 42.62 -21.88 25.51
N TRP A 4 42.67 -21.71 24.20
CA TRP A 4 43.92 -21.59 23.48
C TRP A 4 44.66 -20.33 23.93
N ASN A 5 45.84 -20.52 24.47
CA ASN A 5 46.71 -19.45 24.94
C ASN A 5 47.82 -19.14 23.93
N GLY A 6 47.64 -19.42 22.68
CA GLY A 6 48.62 -19.29 21.61
C GLY A 6 49.15 -17.89 21.30
N TYR A 7 49.35 -17.15 22.29
CA TYR A 7 49.58 -15.73 22.35
C TYR A 7 51.04 -15.28 22.20
N LYS A 8 51.94 -16.16 22.01
CA LYS A 8 53.36 -15.77 22.09
C LYS A 8 54.04 -15.49 20.77
N GLU A 9 53.44 -15.80 19.68
CA GLU A 9 53.98 -15.45 18.38
C GLU A 9 52.89 -14.70 17.62
N SER A 10 53.22 -13.62 16.97
CA SER A 10 52.31 -12.67 16.31
C SER A 10 51.44 -13.29 15.20
N ILE A 11 50.59 -14.24 15.57
CA ILE A 11 49.53 -14.75 14.73
C ILE A 11 48.41 -13.72 14.79
N THR A 12 48.14 -13.04 13.71
CA THR A 12 46.98 -12.16 13.60
C THR A 12 45.72 -13.04 13.48
N LEU A 13 44.61 -12.65 14.09
CA LEU A 13 43.33 -13.38 14.01
C LEU A 13 42.97 -13.69 12.55
N ASN A 14 43.18 -12.75 11.63
CA ASN A 14 42.93 -12.92 10.19
C ASN A 14 43.83 -13.95 9.49
N SER A 15 44.85 -14.51 10.16
CA SER A 15 45.66 -15.60 9.64
C SER A 15 45.17 -17.00 10.05
N ILE A 16 44.24 -17.06 10.99
CA ILE A 16 43.72 -18.31 11.54
C ILE A 16 42.21 -18.44 11.45
N LEU A 17 41.50 -17.33 11.16
CA LEU A 17 40.05 -17.25 10.94
C LEU A 17 39.74 -16.71 9.54
N GLU A 18 38.61 -17.11 8.93
CA GLU A 18 38.30 -16.81 7.54
C GLU A 18 38.11 -15.32 7.27
N ASP A 19 37.17 -14.64 7.95
CA ASP A 19 36.93 -13.21 7.76
C ASP A 19 36.31 -12.56 9.01
N THR A 20 37.17 -12.15 9.94
CA THR A 20 36.72 -11.51 11.18
C THR A 20 36.05 -10.14 10.96
N SER A 21 36.26 -9.50 9.81
CA SER A 21 35.64 -8.21 9.50
C SER A 21 34.16 -8.33 9.13
N ASN A 22 33.76 -9.49 8.63
CA ASN A 22 32.39 -9.86 8.33
C ASN A 22 31.79 -10.85 9.33
N SER A 23 32.35 -10.93 10.53
CA SER A 23 31.91 -11.83 11.59
C SER A 23 32.01 -13.34 11.26
N ASP A 24 32.81 -13.70 10.27
CA ASP A 24 33.15 -15.10 10.01
C ASP A 24 34.36 -15.51 10.81
N PHE A 25 34.13 -16.19 11.94
CA PHE A 25 35.11 -16.70 12.86
C PHE A 25 35.43 -18.19 12.64
N SER A 26 35.09 -18.72 11.45
CA SER A 26 35.47 -20.08 11.06
C SER A 26 36.97 -20.21 10.92
N PRO A 27 37.59 -21.33 11.34
CA PRO A 27 39.02 -21.54 11.14
C PRO A 27 39.39 -21.59 9.64
N THR A 28 40.45 -20.87 9.24
CA THR A 28 41.01 -20.99 7.88
C THR A 28 41.56 -22.40 7.62
N LEU A 29 41.68 -22.80 6.37
CA LEU A 29 42.28 -24.07 6.00
C LEU A 29 43.75 -24.12 6.48
N GLY A 30 44.09 -25.12 7.29
CA GLY A 30 45.41 -25.27 7.93
C GLY A 30 45.59 -24.45 9.22
N SER A 31 44.53 -23.83 9.73
CA SER A 31 44.54 -23.17 11.05
C SER A 31 44.93 -24.15 12.16
N PRO A 32 45.75 -23.73 13.13
CA PRO A 32 46.06 -24.56 14.30
C PRO A 32 44.87 -24.78 15.23
N LEU A 33 43.72 -24.15 14.94
CA LEU A 33 42.46 -24.31 15.69
C LEU A 33 41.66 -25.55 15.22
N ILE A 34 41.93 -26.05 14.01
CA ILE A 34 41.26 -27.23 13.47
C ILE A 34 41.66 -28.48 14.24
N ASP A 35 40.70 -29.28 14.65
CA ASP A 35 40.85 -30.51 15.42
C ASP A 35 41.63 -30.32 16.74
N ALA A 36 41.73 -29.11 17.27
CA ALA A 36 42.54 -28.80 18.45
C ALA A 36 41.76 -28.83 19.79
N GLY A 37 40.45 -29.02 19.72
CA GLY A 37 39.58 -29.14 20.89
C GLY A 37 39.64 -30.51 21.55
N THR A 38 38.99 -30.64 22.69
CA THR A 38 38.89 -31.91 23.43
C THR A 38 37.54 -32.54 23.23
N ILE A 39 37.53 -33.83 22.83
CA ILE A 39 36.29 -34.59 22.74
C ILE A 39 35.75 -34.83 24.15
N ILE A 40 34.55 -34.33 24.42
CA ILE A 40 33.79 -34.58 25.64
C ILE A 40 32.52 -35.34 25.23
N SER A 41 32.44 -36.61 25.66
CA SER A 41 31.32 -37.48 25.28
C SER A 41 29.99 -36.87 25.69
N GLY A 42 29.01 -36.84 24.74
CA GLY A 42 27.71 -36.24 24.93
C GLY A 42 27.66 -34.70 24.81
N ILE A 43 28.84 -34.06 24.58
CA ILE A 43 28.90 -32.59 24.45
C ILE A 43 29.52 -32.17 23.12
N THR A 44 30.71 -32.72 22.79
CA THR A 44 31.45 -32.30 21.59
C THR A 44 31.66 -33.41 20.56
N ASP A 45 31.25 -34.63 20.84
CA ASP A 45 31.34 -35.77 19.93
C ASP A 45 30.48 -35.64 18.67
N GLN A 46 29.48 -34.79 18.70
CA GLN A 46 28.66 -34.43 17.56
C GLN A 46 29.38 -33.50 16.55
N TYR A 47 30.44 -32.83 16.95
CA TYR A 47 31.18 -31.87 16.13
C TYR A 47 32.41 -32.47 15.44
N THR A 48 32.61 -33.75 15.53
CA THR A 48 33.75 -34.45 14.90
C THR A 48 33.50 -34.88 13.46
N ASN A 49 32.35 -34.50 12.86
CA ASN A 49 31.98 -34.93 11.51
C ASN A 49 32.93 -34.43 10.40
N ASN A 50 33.67 -33.37 10.65
CA ASN A 50 34.60 -32.76 9.69
C ASN A 50 36.07 -32.87 10.12
N GLY A 51 36.40 -33.66 11.19
CA GLY A 51 37.74 -33.81 11.71
C GLY A 51 37.87 -34.95 12.69
N THR A 52 39.00 -34.97 13.43
CA THR A 52 39.32 -35.98 14.45
C THR A 52 39.01 -35.51 15.86
N ALA A 53 38.81 -34.22 16.06
CA ALA A 53 38.41 -33.56 17.31
C ALA A 53 37.70 -32.25 16.97
N PRO A 54 36.94 -31.65 17.91
CA PRO A 54 36.32 -30.33 17.71
C PRO A 54 37.39 -29.25 17.45
N ASP A 55 37.01 -28.26 16.62
CA ASP A 55 37.82 -27.07 16.41
C ASP A 55 37.81 -26.18 17.66
N ILE A 56 38.87 -25.40 17.87
CA ILE A 56 38.87 -24.37 18.91
C ILE A 56 38.35 -23.08 18.30
N GLY A 57 37.18 -22.65 18.74
CA GLY A 57 36.53 -21.42 18.25
C GLY A 57 35.03 -21.54 18.29
N ALA A 58 34.37 -20.60 17.63
CA ALA A 58 32.90 -20.55 17.55
C ALA A 58 32.33 -21.48 16.46
N TYR A 59 33.19 -21.93 15.53
CA TYR A 59 32.73 -22.66 14.34
C TYR A 59 33.62 -23.87 14.03
N GLU A 60 32.98 -24.94 13.59
CA GLU A 60 33.67 -26.10 12.98
C GLU A 60 33.94 -25.82 11.50
N LYS A 61 35.18 -26.10 11.05
CA LYS A 61 35.53 -25.94 9.62
C LYS A 61 34.66 -26.82 8.74
N GLY A 62 33.95 -26.17 7.81
CA GLY A 62 33.06 -26.82 6.82
C GLY A 62 31.62 -27.04 7.29
N ASN A 63 31.26 -26.62 8.49
CA ASN A 63 29.86 -26.52 8.90
C ASN A 63 29.28 -25.13 8.54
N PRO A 64 27.97 -25.03 8.32
CA PRO A 64 27.33 -23.71 8.14
C PRO A 64 27.59 -22.85 9.37
N SER A 65 27.77 -21.55 9.13
CA SER A 65 28.04 -20.57 10.20
C SER A 65 26.98 -20.63 11.29
N TRP A 66 27.44 -20.69 12.53
CA TRP A 66 26.61 -20.71 13.72
C TRP A 66 26.80 -19.39 14.49
N THR A 67 25.71 -18.76 14.88
CA THR A 67 25.75 -17.51 15.63
C THR A 67 25.76 -17.80 17.12
N ALA A 68 26.84 -17.49 17.80
CA ALA A 68 26.97 -17.75 19.23
C ALA A 68 25.95 -16.91 20.03
N GLY A 69 25.15 -17.57 20.82
CA GLY A 69 24.32 -16.96 21.84
C GLY A 69 22.82 -16.87 21.53
N HIS A 70 22.44 -16.99 20.28
CA HIS A 70 21.04 -16.81 19.90
C HIS A 70 20.28 -18.11 19.60
N ASP A 71 20.99 -19.16 19.21
CA ASP A 71 20.39 -20.42 18.76
C ASP A 71 20.50 -21.50 19.85
N TRP A 72 20.73 -21.10 21.09
CA TRP A 72 20.94 -22.03 22.19
C TRP A 72 19.64 -22.23 22.96
N ASP A 73 18.93 -23.31 22.66
CA ASP A 73 17.88 -23.80 23.56
C ASP A 73 18.54 -24.44 24.80
N VAL A 74 18.49 -23.72 25.92
CA VAL A 74 18.98 -24.21 27.22
C VAL A 74 18.26 -25.47 27.71
N ASN A 75 17.11 -25.80 27.10
CA ASN A 75 16.32 -26.99 27.35
C ASN A 75 16.57 -28.09 26.32
N ALA A 76 17.39 -27.85 25.28
CA ALA A 76 17.71 -28.86 24.31
C ALA A 76 18.42 -30.02 24.97
N THR A 77 17.90 -31.23 24.85
CA THR A 77 18.54 -32.44 25.27
C THR A 77 19.70 -32.71 24.31
N PHE A 78 20.93 -32.78 24.79
CA PHE A 78 22.09 -33.17 23.98
C PHE A 78 21.78 -34.47 23.23
N GLY A 79 21.87 -34.44 21.88
CA GLY A 79 21.48 -35.54 21.00
C GLY A 79 20.14 -35.37 20.29
N SER A 80 19.40 -34.26 20.50
CA SER A 80 18.32 -33.89 19.63
C SER A 80 18.86 -33.33 18.30
N THR A 81 18.20 -33.59 17.21
CA THR A 81 18.49 -32.95 15.91
C THR A 81 18.35 -31.43 16.09
N TRP A 82 19.40 -30.67 15.72
CA TRP A 82 19.36 -29.21 15.75
C TRP A 82 18.21 -28.69 14.92
N THR A 83 17.39 -27.82 15.50
CA THR A 83 16.27 -27.18 14.83
C THR A 83 16.67 -25.74 14.51
N PRO A 84 16.69 -25.33 13.24
CA PRO A 84 16.99 -23.95 12.89
C PRO A 84 16.05 -22.96 13.59
N ILE A 85 16.61 -21.84 14.04
CA ILE A 85 15.85 -20.71 14.58
C ILE A 85 15.97 -19.55 13.61
N HIS A 86 14.86 -18.90 13.34
CA HIS A 86 14.77 -17.72 12.50
C HIS A 86 14.22 -16.57 13.32
N ASN A 87 14.77 -15.38 13.16
CA ASN A 87 14.38 -14.21 13.94
C ASN A 87 13.90 -13.05 13.11
N LEU A 88 13.10 -12.18 13.76
CA LEU A 88 12.62 -10.91 13.25
C LEU A 88 12.70 -9.88 14.39
N THR A 89 13.35 -8.75 14.15
CA THR A 89 13.33 -7.62 15.09
C THR A 89 12.11 -6.74 14.82
N ILE A 90 11.25 -6.58 15.83
CA ILE A 90 10.15 -5.61 15.82
C ILE A 90 10.65 -4.33 16.47
N SER A 91 10.49 -3.21 15.79
CA SER A 91 10.91 -1.89 16.27
C SER A 91 9.83 -0.84 16.05
N GLY A 92 10.05 0.37 16.52
CA GLY A 92 9.13 1.50 16.41
C GLY A 92 8.28 1.67 17.67
N ASN A 93 7.03 2.05 17.52
CA ASN A 93 6.09 2.29 18.61
C ASN A 93 4.99 1.21 18.61
N SER A 94 4.07 1.28 19.57
CA SER A 94 2.84 0.48 19.54
C SER A 94 2.10 0.64 18.22
N GLY A 95 1.57 -0.46 17.67
CA GLY A 95 0.82 -0.41 16.42
C GLY A 95 0.62 -1.76 15.74
N PHE A 96 -0.03 -1.73 14.59
CA PHE A 96 -0.32 -2.95 13.84
C PHE A 96 0.89 -3.45 13.04
N ARG A 97 1.06 -4.78 13.01
CA ARG A 97 2.03 -5.47 12.15
C ARG A 97 1.32 -6.56 11.34
N MET A 98 1.48 -6.53 10.03
CA MET A 98 1.04 -7.61 9.15
C MET A 98 2.19 -8.61 9.03
N MET A 99 1.99 -9.79 9.53
CA MET A 99 3.06 -10.77 9.70
C MET A 99 2.75 -12.10 9.00
N SER A 100 3.76 -12.92 8.87
CA SER A 100 3.70 -14.31 8.41
C SER A 100 4.80 -15.12 9.07
N SER A 101 4.85 -16.42 8.79
CA SER A 101 5.94 -17.29 9.24
C SER A 101 6.67 -17.94 8.06
N PRO A 102 8.00 -17.90 8.02
CA PRO A 102 8.78 -18.65 7.04
C PRO A 102 8.86 -20.15 7.36
N VAL A 103 8.36 -20.56 8.53
CA VAL A 103 8.31 -21.95 9.00
C VAL A 103 6.87 -22.45 8.95
N SER A 104 6.59 -23.43 8.10
CA SER A 104 5.26 -24.02 8.00
C SER A 104 4.89 -24.80 9.24
N GLY A 105 3.64 -24.59 9.72
CA GLY A 105 3.15 -25.26 10.91
C GLY A 105 3.71 -24.73 12.23
N ALA A 106 4.48 -23.66 12.21
CA ALA A 106 4.86 -22.94 13.41
C ALA A 106 3.62 -22.44 14.16
N LYS A 107 3.59 -22.57 15.47
CA LYS A 107 2.51 -22.01 16.26
C LYS A 107 2.69 -20.51 16.40
N LEU A 108 1.59 -19.79 16.32
CA LEU A 108 1.63 -18.34 16.50
C LEU A 108 2.11 -17.94 17.89
N GLY A 109 1.73 -18.69 18.93
CA GLY A 109 2.20 -18.43 20.29
C GLY A 109 3.71 -18.53 20.43
N ASP A 110 4.35 -19.50 19.73
CA ASP A 110 5.81 -19.63 19.76
C ASP A 110 6.52 -18.49 19.02
N LEU A 111 5.90 -17.94 17.93
CA LEU A 111 6.46 -16.81 17.19
C LEU A 111 6.30 -15.48 17.92
N LEU A 112 5.22 -15.30 18.67
CA LEU A 112 4.85 -14.04 19.31
C LEU A 112 5.13 -14.03 20.84
N ASP A 113 5.90 -14.99 21.34
CA ASP A 113 6.15 -15.23 22.76
C ASP A 113 6.78 -14.03 23.51
N GLU A 114 7.52 -13.20 22.77
CA GLU A 114 8.17 -12.00 23.29
C GLU A 114 7.27 -10.73 23.25
N LEU A 115 6.00 -10.89 22.83
CA LEU A 115 5.03 -9.78 22.74
C LEU A 115 3.92 -9.96 23.77
N TRP A 116 3.43 -8.86 24.33
CA TRP A 116 2.21 -8.89 25.15
C TRP A 116 1.01 -9.34 24.33
N LEU A 117 0.42 -10.49 24.74
CA LEU A 117 -0.72 -11.09 24.08
C LEU A 117 -1.93 -11.13 25.01
N GLN A 118 -3.07 -10.59 24.54
CA GLN A 118 -4.28 -10.49 25.35
C GLN A 118 -5.55 -10.92 24.60
N GLY A 119 -6.60 -11.24 25.37
CA GLY A 119 -7.92 -11.57 24.83
C GLY A 119 -8.04 -12.98 24.25
N MET A 120 -7.08 -13.88 24.55
CA MET A 120 -7.06 -15.24 24.02
C MET A 120 -6.43 -16.25 24.98
N ILE A 121 -6.77 -17.53 24.82
CA ILE A 121 -6.16 -18.63 25.60
C ILE A 121 -4.69 -18.79 25.15
N GLY A 122 -3.79 -18.87 26.11
CA GLY A 122 -2.35 -19.03 25.85
C GLY A 122 -1.62 -17.72 25.58
N GLY A 123 -2.29 -16.58 25.69
CA GLY A 123 -1.64 -15.27 25.84
C GLY A 123 -1.41 -14.92 27.30
N ASP A 124 -0.76 -13.78 27.57
CA ASP A 124 -0.44 -13.29 28.92
C ASP A 124 -1.71 -13.03 29.73
N VAL A 125 -2.75 -12.51 29.08
CA VAL A 125 -4.06 -12.28 29.67
C VAL A 125 -5.16 -12.82 28.77
N SER A 126 -6.00 -13.71 29.29
CA SER A 126 -7.13 -14.25 28.52
C SER A 126 -8.36 -13.31 28.45
N SER A 127 -8.36 -12.23 29.20
CA SER A 127 -9.35 -11.15 29.17
C SER A 127 -8.86 -9.98 28.32
N ASN A 128 -9.67 -8.94 28.19
CA ASN A 128 -9.48 -7.79 27.34
C ASN A 128 -9.78 -8.06 25.84
N ASP A 129 -9.66 -7.05 25.02
CA ASP A 129 -9.82 -7.19 23.57
C ASP A 129 -8.61 -7.90 22.97
N ALA A 130 -8.88 -8.88 22.12
CA ALA A 130 -7.81 -9.62 21.46
C ALA A 130 -6.95 -8.72 20.58
N ASN A 131 -5.64 -8.94 20.59
CA ASN A 131 -4.69 -8.18 19.79
C ASN A 131 -4.04 -8.99 18.64
N VAL A 132 -4.59 -10.18 18.32
CA VAL A 132 -4.17 -10.99 17.17
C VAL A 132 -5.38 -11.40 16.36
N TRP A 133 -5.31 -11.23 15.04
CA TRP A 133 -6.40 -11.55 14.11
C TRP A 133 -5.90 -12.35 12.91
N VAL A 134 -6.76 -13.20 12.39
CA VAL A 134 -6.63 -13.87 11.11
C VAL A 134 -7.79 -13.48 10.20
N LEU A 135 -7.61 -13.64 8.90
CA LEU A 135 -8.67 -13.37 7.93
C LEU A 135 -9.68 -14.52 7.92
N ASP A 136 -10.96 -14.21 8.16
CA ASP A 136 -12.04 -15.07 7.68
C ASP A 136 -12.22 -14.83 6.17
N LEU A 137 -11.67 -15.73 5.38
CA LEU A 137 -11.71 -15.60 3.92
C LEU A 137 -13.14 -15.66 3.35
N ALA A 138 -14.03 -16.41 3.98
CA ALA A 138 -15.42 -16.54 3.52
C ALA A 138 -16.26 -15.33 3.90
N GLY A 139 -16.14 -14.86 5.13
CA GLY A 139 -16.86 -13.70 5.66
C GLY A 139 -16.22 -12.37 5.29
N GLN A 140 -15.01 -12.37 4.73
CA GLN A 140 -14.23 -11.17 4.44
C GLN A 140 -14.17 -10.22 5.64
N SER A 141 -13.82 -10.78 6.79
CA SER A 141 -13.76 -10.05 8.06
C SER A 141 -12.59 -10.52 8.91
N TRP A 142 -12.24 -9.73 9.89
CA TRP A 142 -11.25 -10.13 10.87
C TRP A 142 -11.85 -11.08 11.90
N SER A 143 -11.18 -12.20 12.13
CA SER A 143 -11.48 -13.14 13.20
C SER A 143 -10.41 -13.07 14.27
N THR A 144 -10.82 -12.82 15.51
CA THR A 144 -9.91 -12.85 16.66
C THR A 144 -9.42 -14.27 16.92
N VAL A 145 -8.16 -14.41 17.28
CA VAL A 145 -7.58 -15.71 17.65
C VAL A 145 -8.08 -16.11 19.04
N SER A 146 -8.75 -17.24 19.15
CA SER A 146 -9.30 -17.71 20.43
C SER A 146 -8.28 -18.47 21.30
N ASN A 147 -7.29 -19.13 20.67
CA ASN A 147 -6.24 -19.88 21.34
C ASN A 147 -4.93 -19.81 20.53
N ILE A 148 -3.98 -19.00 21.03
CA ILE A 148 -2.72 -18.75 20.34
C ILE A 148 -1.78 -19.94 20.41
N SER A 149 -1.82 -20.74 21.48
CA SER A 149 -0.92 -21.89 21.71
C SER A 149 -1.16 -23.06 20.76
N THR A 150 -2.33 -23.11 20.12
CA THR A 150 -2.71 -24.22 19.22
C THR A 150 -2.82 -23.82 17.76
N LEU A 151 -2.90 -22.51 17.48
CA LEU A 151 -3.02 -22.00 16.13
C LEU A 151 -1.67 -22.10 15.42
N SER A 152 -1.65 -22.79 14.28
CA SER A 152 -0.52 -22.87 13.37
C SER A 152 -0.90 -22.23 12.04
N LEU A 153 0.00 -21.48 11.43
CA LEU A 153 -0.16 -20.92 10.10
C LEU A 153 0.28 -21.91 9.03
N SER A 154 -0.47 -21.94 7.93
CA SER A 154 0.01 -22.56 6.70
C SER A 154 1.07 -21.66 6.03
N ALA A 155 2.00 -22.27 5.31
CA ALA A 155 2.94 -21.49 4.52
C ALA A 155 2.20 -20.59 3.51
N GLY A 156 2.58 -19.32 3.44
CA GLY A 156 1.96 -18.33 2.56
C GLY A 156 0.72 -17.64 3.12
N GLU A 157 0.31 -17.96 4.34
CA GLU A 157 -0.76 -17.24 5.05
C GLU A 157 -0.16 -16.15 5.94
N GLY A 158 -0.87 -15.01 6.02
CA GLY A 158 -0.55 -13.89 6.89
C GLY A 158 -1.54 -13.74 8.04
N PHE A 159 -1.18 -12.93 9.01
CA PHE A 159 -2.01 -12.53 10.16
C PHE A 159 -1.73 -11.09 10.55
N LEU A 160 -2.60 -10.51 11.37
CA LEU A 160 -2.46 -9.17 11.91
C LEU A 160 -2.25 -9.26 13.43
N VAL A 161 -1.31 -8.51 13.95
CA VAL A 161 -1.09 -8.34 15.38
C VAL A 161 -0.97 -6.86 15.73
N TYR A 162 -1.57 -6.45 16.84
CA TYR A 162 -1.26 -5.15 17.45
C TYR A 162 -0.18 -5.37 18.49
N VAL A 163 0.96 -4.74 18.27
CA VAL A 163 2.11 -4.77 19.17
C VAL A 163 2.02 -3.61 20.14
N PHE A 164 2.13 -3.88 21.41
CA PHE A 164 2.31 -2.86 22.45
C PHE A 164 3.80 -2.59 22.59
N GLU A 165 4.20 -1.33 22.86
CA GLU A 165 5.61 -1.00 23.09
C GLU A 165 6.14 -1.53 24.43
N ASP A 166 5.26 -1.70 25.40
CA ASP A 166 5.47 -2.39 26.67
C ASP A 166 5.06 -3.84 26.46
N CYS A 167 6.03 -4.71 26.19
CA CYS A 167 5.82 -6.10 25.79
C CYS A 167 5.61 -7.05 26.96
N ASP A 168 5.93 -6.66 28.19
CA ASP A 168 5.76 -7.45 29.41
C ASP A 168 4.83 -6.80 30.46
N ASN A 169 4.30 -5.60 30.14
CA ASN A 169 3.36 -4.84 30.94
C ASN A 169 3.93 -4.42 32.31
N ASP A 170 5.18 -4.04 32.35
CA ASP A 170 5.86 -3.54 33.55
C ASP A 170 5.88 -2.00 33.65
N GLY A 171 5.50 -1.31 32.57
CA GLY A 171 5.28 0.15 32.49
C GLY A 171 6.39 0.91 31.80
N ASP A 172 7.36 0.24 31.19
CA ASP A 172 8.36 0.87 30.32
C ASP A 172 8.29 0.33 28.87
N SER A 173 9.13 0.84 27.98
CA SER A 173 9.11 0.47 26.57
C SER A 173 10.21 -0.53 26.28
N ASP A 174 9.83 -1.70 25.76
CA ASP A 174 10.73 -2.82 25.45
C ASP A 174 11.20 -2.83 23.99
N LEU A 175 10.54 -2.07 23.11
CA LEU A 175 10.92 -2.07 21.70
C LEU A 175 12.29 -1.39 21.50
N PRO A 176 13.19 -1.98 20.70
CA PRO A 176 12.99 -3.13 19.80
C PRO A 176 13.08 -4.49 20.50
N VAL A 177 12.24 -5.44 20.09
CA VAL A 177 12.23 -6.82 20.56
C VAL A 177 12.49 -7.80 19.42
N ASP A 178 13.19 -8.89 19.69
CA ASP A 178 13.44 -9.95 18.71
C ASP A 178 12.47 -11.10 18.90
N LEU A 179 11.71 -11.42 17.86
CA LEU A 179 10.83 -12.58 17.80
C LEU A 179 11.55 -13.76 17.16
N TYR A 180 11.24 -14.98 17.63
CA TYR A 180 11.90 -16.19 17.19
C TYR A 180 10.90 -17.24 16.74
N VAL A 181 11.25 -17.99 15.69
CA VAL A 181 10.51 -19.17 15.28
C VAL A 181 11.46 -20.32 14.99
N SER A 182 11.19 -21.46 15.61
CA SER A 182 11.99 -22.67 15.45
C SER A 182 11.38 -23.60 14.41
N GLY A 183 12.20 -24.14 13.53
CA GLY A 183 11.77 -25.11 12.50
C GLY A 183 12.52 -24.97 11.20
N SER A 184 12.34 -25.97 10.33
CA SER A 184 12.88 -25.89 8.97
C SER A 184 12.09 -24.86 8.17
N HIS A 185 12.76 -23.86 7.62
CA HIS A 185 12.14 -22.89 6.73
C HIS A 185 11.69 -23.54 5.43
N ASN A 186 10.70 -22.94 4.80
CA ASN A 186 10.18 -23.42 3.54
C ASN A 186 11.23 -23.31 2.42
N GLN A 187 11.32 -24.34 1.59
CA GLN A 187 12.23 -24.42 0.44
C GLN A 187 11.54 -24.87 -0.84
N ASN A 188 10.24 -25.10 -0.78
CA ASN A 188 9.43 -25.61 -1.89
C ASN A 188 8.39 -24.57 -2.30
N ASP A 189 7.78 -24.81 -3.44
CA ASP A 189 6.64 -24.01 -3.92
C ASP A 189 5.52 -23.96 -2.89
N VAL A 190 4.98 -22.77 -2.67
CA VAL A 190 3.83 -22.52 -1.80
C VAL A 190 2.67 -22.08 -2.67
N VAL A 191 1.66 -22.94 -2.76
CA VAL A 191 0.48 -22.71 -3.61
C VAL A 191 -0.68 -22.22 -2.76
N ILE A 192 -1.17 -21.03 -3.08
CA ILE A 192 -2.42 -20.47 -2.54
C ILE A 192 -3.47 -20.57 -3.65
N SER A 193 -4.58 -21.21 -3.35
CA SER A 193 -5.64 -21.46 -4.33
C SER A 193 -7.01 -21.18 -3.73
N SER A 194 -8.01 -21.08 -4.62
CA SER A 194 -9.41 -20.96 -4.23
C SER A 194 -9.78 -19.67 -3.47
N ILE A 195 -9.08 -18.56 -3.78
CA ILE A 195 -9.48 -17.24 -3.30
C ILE A 195 -10.78 -16.85 -4.05
N PRO A 196 -11.92 -16.69 -3.38
CA PRO A 196 -13.17 -16.37 -4.07
C PRO A 196 -13.05 -15.09 -4.90
N ALA A 197 -13.78 -15.03 -6.01
CA ALA A 197 -13.77 -13.85 -6.89
C ALA A 197 -14.15 -12.59 -6.12
N ASN A 198 -13.40 -11.51 -6.34
CA ASN A 198 -13.51 -10.20 -5.70
C ASN A 198 -13.15 -10.15 -4.21
N ASN A 199 -12.72 -11.28 -3.62
CA ASN A 199 -12.28 -11.33 -2.23
C ASN A 199 -10.81 -10.92 -2.10
N TYR A 200 -10.51 -10.36 -0.93
CA TYR A 200 -9.14 -10.16 -0.47
C TYR A 200 -8.59 -11.41 0.19
N PHE A 201 -7.27 -11.56 0.14
CA PHE A 201 -6.54 -12.60 0.86
C PHE A 201 -5.32 -11.99 1.55
N LEU A 202 -5.13 -12.29 2.82
CA LEU A 202 -3.94 -11.92 3.57
C LEU A 202 -2.88 -12.98 3.36
N ALA A 203 -2.00 -12.73 2.43
CA ALA A 203 -0.87 -13.58 2.12
C ALA A 203 0.31 -13.31 3.05
N GLY A 204 1.27 -14.23 3.08
CA GLY A 204 2.51 -14.09 3.82
C GLY A 204 3.72 -14.56 3.03
N ASN A 205 4.86 -13.91 3.22
CA ASN A 205 6.11 -14.40 2.65
C ASN A 205 6.51 -15.71 3.35
N PRO A 206 6.54 -16.84 2.62
CA PRO A 206 6.84 -18.14 3.24
C PRO A 206 8.34 -18.43 3.39
N TYR A 207 9.22 -17.50 2.98
CA TYR A 207 10.66 -17.71 2.97
C TYR A 207 11.39 -16.76 3.93
N ILE A 208 12.60 -17.16 4.32
CA ILE A 208 13.52 -16.34 5.13
C ILE A 208 14.24 -15.24 4.33
N LYS A 209 13.84 -15.04 3.08
CA LYS A 209 14.42 -14.06 2.16
C LYS A 209 13.31 -13.20 1.55
N THR A 210 13.67 -12.01 1.12
CA THR A 210 12.78 -11.12 0.37
C THR A 210 12.32 -11.77 -0.92
N ILE A 211 11.02 -11.67 -1.22
CA ILE A 211 10.43 -12.11 -2.49
C ILE A 211 10.01 -10.90 -3.34
N SER A 212 9.94 -11.11 -4.66
CA SER A 212 9.50 -10.11 -5.62
C SER A 212 8.07 -10.41 -6.05
N TRP A 213 7.15 -9.48 -5.79
CA TRP A 213 5.75 -9.63 -6.23
C TRP A 213 5.62 -9.78 -7.74
N ASN A 214 6.51 -9.17 -8.53
CA ASN A 214 6.47 -9.27 -9.98
C ASN A 214 6.78 -10.66 -10.52
N ASP A 215 7.58 -11.44 -9.80
CA ASP A 215 8.03 -12.76 -10.25
C ASP A 215 7.02 -13.86 -9.88
N ILE A 216 6.12 -13.60 -8.92
CA ILE A 216 5.10 -14.55 -8.47
C ILE A 216 4.10 -14.86 -9.58
N SER A 217 3.90 -16.16 -9.86
CA SER A 217 2.90 -16.65 -10.82
C SER A 217 1.49 -16.52 -10.28
N ARG A 218 0.60 -15.81 -11.01
CA ARG A 218 -0.74 -15.41 -10.55
C ARG A 218 -1.82 -15.70 -11.59
N THR A 219 -3.00 -16.09 -11.12
CA THR A 219 -4.20 -16.28 -11.95
C THR A 219 -5.39 -15.58 -11.29
N ASN A 220 -6.12 -14.77 -12.05
CA ASN A 220 -7.28 -13.99 -11.57
C ASN A 220 -6.98 -13.17 -10.31
N LEU A 221 -5.78 -12.60 -10.20
CA LEU A 221 -5.42 -11.65 -9.15
C LEU A 221 -5.13 -10.28 -9.77
N SER A 222 -5.46 -9.24 -9.02
CA SER A 222 -4.93 -7.91 -9.27
C SER A 222 -3.39 -7.95 -9.28
N SER A 223 -2.76 -7.10 -10.05
CA SER A 223 -1.32 -6.89 -9.94
C SER A 223 -0.93 -6.07 -8.71
N VAL A 224 -1.92 -5.53 -8.01
CA VAL A 224 -1.73 -4.72 -6.81
C VAL A 224 -1.41 -5.59 -5.61
N VAL A 225 -0.40 -5.17 -4.86
CA VAL A 225 -0.06 -5.70 -3.53
C VAL A 225 0.04 -4.55 -2.54
N SER A 226 -0.46 -4.75 -1.33
CA SER A 226 -0.42 -3.73 -0.28
C SER A 226 0.11 -4.30 1.03
N VAL A 227 0.94 -3.52 1.71
CA VAL A 227 1.52 -3.83 3.02
C VAL A 227 1.22 -2.67 3.96
N TRP A 228 0.86 -2.94 5.20
CA TRP A 228 0.74 -1.92 6.22
C TRP A 228 2.14 -1.50 6.70
N ASP A 229 2.41 -0.21 6.69
CA ASP A 229 3.61 0.39 7.26
C ASP A 229 3.23 1.22 8.51
N ASP A 230 3.51 0.67 9.67
CA ASP A 230 3.18 1.31 10.93
C ASP A 230 3.95 2.61 11.16
N ALA A 231 5.19 2.70 10.68
CA ALA A 231 6.03 3.89 10.86
C ALA A 231 5.44 5.13 10.18
N SER A 232 4.79 4.97 9.03
CA SER A 232 4.06 6.05 8.34
C SER A 232 2.56 6.06 8.68
N SER A 233 2.06 5.03 9.40
CA SER A 233 0.65 4.79 9.64
C SER A 233 -0.19 4.83 8.35
N ASP A 234 0.34 4.23 7.29
CA ASP A 234 -0.30 4.18 5.97
C ASP A 234 -0.02 2.86 5.24
N TRP A 235 -0.82 2.60 4.21
CA TRP A 235 -0.65 1.49 3.30
C TRP A 235 0.40 1.79 2.24
N LYS A 236 1.43 0.95 2.16
CA LYS A 236 2.37 0.93 1.05
C LYS A 236 1.86 -0.02 -0.02
N THR A 237 1.72 0.50 -1.22
CA THR A 237 1.04 -0.17 -2.33
C THR A 237 1.92 -0.18 -3.57
N TYR A 238 1.89 -1.29 -4.31
CA TYR A 238 2.58 -1.45 -5.58
C TYR A 238 1.64 -2.13 -6.58
N ASN A 239 1.52 -1.61 -7.80
CA ASN A 239 0.58 -2.12 -8.82
C ASN A 239 1.20 -3.06 -9.86
N GLY A 240 2.38 -3.62 -9.58
CA GLY A 240 3.15 -4.41 -10.54
C GLY A 240 4.02 -3.56 -11.48
N THR A 241 3.93 -2.24 -11.36
CA THR A 241 4.69 -1.29 -12.16
C THR A 241 5.29 -0.19 -11.29
N ILE A 242 4.50 0.44 -10.43
CA ILE A 242 4.90 1.54 -9.56
C ILE A 242 4.10 1.55 -8.27
N GLY A 243 4.54 2.32 -7.30
CA GLY A 243 3.90 2.56 -6.01
C GLY A 243 4.94 2.92 -4.95
N ASP A 244 4.46 3.13 -3.75
CA ASP A 244 5.29 3.43 -2.58
C ASP A 244 5.73 2.18 -1.79
N LEU A 245 5.39 0.97 -2.25
CA LEU A 245 6.01 -0.27 -1.82
C LEU A 245 7.18 -0.60 -2.76
N ALA A 246 8.40 -0.43 -2.28
CA ALA A 246 9.65 -0.51 -3.03
C ALA A 246 9.72 -1.69 -4.02
N ASN A 247 9.47 -1.42 -5.31
CA ASN A 247 9.52 -2.39 -6.41
C ASN A 247 8.70 -3.68 -6.17
N GLY A 248 7.70 -3.65 -5.27
CA GLY A 248 6.93 -4.83 -4.90
C GLY A 248 7.74 -5.87 -4.12
N LEU A 249 8.81 -5.45 -3.43
CA LEU A 249 9.61 -6.33 -2.58
C LEU A 249 8.91 -6.57 -1.24
N ILE A 250 8.80 -7.84 -0.87
CA ILE A 250 8.12 -8.27 0.36
C ILE A 250 9.15 -8.96 1.25
N ALA A 251 9.39 -8.38 2.43
CA ALA A 251 10.39 -8.84 3.39
C ALA A 251 10.06 -10.24 3.95
N PRO A 252 11.05 -10.96 4.51
CA PRO A 252 10.76 -12.11 5.37
C PRO A 252 9.80 -11.75 6.49
N PHE A 253 8.99 -12.70 6.93
CA PHE A 253 7.94 -12.53 7.94
C PHE A 253 6.83 -11.52 7.61
N GLN A 254 6.84 -10.90 6.44
CA GLN A 254 5.87 -9.88 6.04
C GLN A 254 4.57 -10.51 5.54
N GLY A 255 3.44 -10.08 6.14
CA GLY A 255 2.11 -10.27 5.58
C GLY A 255 1.77 -9.20 4.55
N PHE A 256 0.98 -9.53 3.53
CA PHE A 256 0.58 -8.62 2.47
C PHE A 256 -0.79 -8.95 1.89
N TRP A 257 -1.50 -7.92 1.44
CA TRP A 257 -2.81 -8.06 0.84
C TRP A 257 -2.73 -8.28 -0.67
N VAL A 258 -3.56 -9.22 -1.14
CA VAL A 258 -3.85 -9.44 -2.56
C VAL A 258 -5.36 -9.52 -2.78
N GLN A 259 -5.85 -9.23 -3.98
CA GLN A 259 -7.28 -9.30 -4.31
C GLN A 259 -7.49 -10.18 -5.55
N ALA A 260 -8.45 -11.11 -5.45
CA ALA A 260 -8.94 -11.85 -6.61
C ALA A 260 -9.85 -10.96 -7.46
N ILE A 261 -9.67 -10.97 -8.78
CA ILE A 261 -10.46 -10.20 -9.74
C ILE A 261 -10.85 -11.07 -10.93
N GLY A 262 -12.05 -10.87 -11.44
CA GLY A 262 -12.53 -11.54 -12.66
C GLY A 262 -12.81 -13.04 -12.53
N GLY A 263 -12.49 -13.68 -11.40
CA GLY A 263 -12.68 -15.12 -11.17
C GLY A 263 -12.06 -15.59 -9.87
N VAL A 264 -12.08 -16.91 -9.65
CA VAL A 264 -11.41 -17.52 -8.48
C VAL A 264 -9.90 -17.32 -8.62
N GLY A 265 -9.31 -16.65 -7.64
CA GLY A 265 -7.88 -16.31 -7.62
C GLY A 265 -6.99 -17.43 -7.13
N SER A 266 -5.76 -17.46 -7.64
CA SER A 266 -4.69 -18.32 -7.14
C SER A 266 -3.31 -17.74 -7.46
N PHE A 267 -2.30 -18.10 -6.69
CA PHE A 267 -0.90 -17.76 -6.95
C PHE A 267 0.03 -18.83 -6.36
N THR A 268 1.23 -18.86 -6.88
CA THR A 268 2.29 -19.74 -6.37
C THR A 268 3.52 -18.91 -6.08
N ILE A 269 4.03 -19.00 -4.86
CA ILE A 269 5.31 -18.40 -4.46
C ILE A 269 6.36 -19.50 -4.55
N GLN A 270 7.40 -19.28 -5.36
CA GLN A 270 8.45 -20.25 -5.65
C GLN A 270 9.79 -19.77 -5.10
N PRO A 271 10.74 -20.67 -4.81
CA PRO A 271 12.10 -20.27 -4.42
C PRO A 271 12.79 -19.35 -5.45
N ASP A 272 12.40 -19.46 -6.74
CA ASP A 272 12.91 -18.61 -7.81
C ASP A 272 12.35 -17.17 -7.77
N ASP A 273 11.27 -16.93 -7.02
CA ASP A 273 10.71 -15.60 -6.77
C ASP A 273 11.49 -14.80 -5.70
N ILE A 274 12.53 -15.41 -5.12
CA ILE A 274 13.41 -14.73 -4.17
C ILE A 274 14.17 -13.62 -4.90
N ALA A 275 14.00 -12.41 -4.43
CA ALA A 275 14.62 -11.23 -5.03
C ALA A 275 16.15 -11.23 -4.86
N ASN A 276 16.85 -10.67 -5.85
CA ASN A 276 18.30 -10.46 -5.78
C ASN A 276 18.69 -9.31 -4.82
N SER A 277 17.73 -8.50 -4.39
CA SER A 277 17.89 -7.41 -3.42
C SER A 277 17.08 -7.72 -2.17
N SER A 278 17.60 -7.34 -1.01
CA SER A 278 16.87 -7.45 0.26
C SER A 278 16.10 -6.17 0.56
N THR A 279 14.95 -6.30 1.18
CA THR A 279 14.26 -5.20 1.84
C THR A 279 14.07 -5.54 3.30
N SER A 280 14.04 -4.54 4.17
CA SER A 280 13.74 -4.74 5.58
C SER A 280 12.22 -4.85 5.79
N PHE A 281 11.83 -5.57 6.83
CA PHE A 281 10.45 -5.62 7.29
C PHE A 281 9.92 -4.19 7.49
N MET A 282 8.86 -3.83 6.78
CA MET A 282 8.17 -2.54 6.85
C MET A 282 9.03 -1.30 6.57
N ARG A 283 9.96 -1.32 5.60
CA ARG A 283 10.75 -0.14 5.26
C ARG A 283 10.94 0.05 3.76
N ASN A 284 10.70 1.29 3.31
CA ASN A 284 10.88 1.73 1.92
C ASN A 284 12.32 2.13 1.61
N ASN A 285 12.75 1.88 0.38
CA ASN A 285 13.45 2.81 -0.51
C ASN A 285 13.84 2.14 -1.81
N THR A 286 13.40 2.65 -2.96
CA THR A 286 14.19 2.95 -4.18
C THR A 286 13.29 3.33 -5.35
N GLU A 287 13.70 4.35 -6.10
CA GLU A 287 13.05 4.89 -7.29
C GLU A 287 13.17 3.93 -8.47
N ASP A 288 12.12 3.81 -9.28
CA ASP A 288 12.06 2.99 -10.48
C ASP A 288 11.89 3.85 -11.75
N ALA A 289 12.54 3.43 -12.83
CA ALA A 289 12.64 4.18 -14.09
C ALA A 289 11.44 3.93 -15.02
N ARG A 290 10.22 4.29 -14.64
CA ARG A 290 9.00 4.06 -15.44
C ARG A 290 8.20 5.34 -15.66
N ASN A 291 7.30 5.31 -16.67
CA ASN A 291 6.45 6.46 -17.00
C ASN A 291 5.36 6.66 -15.96
N PHE A 292 5.49 7.64 -15.10
CA PHE A 292 4.48 7.99 -14.11
C PHE A 292 4.46 9.48 -13.80
N ILE A 293 3.35 9.93 -13.24
CA ILE A 293 3.22 11.19 -12.52
C ILE A 293 2.87 10.86 -11.09
N LYS A 294 3.66 11.36 -10.15
CA LYS A 294 3.39 11.30 -8.73
C LYS A 294 2.96 12.67 -8.23
N ILE A 295 1.85 12.76 -7.53
CA ILE A 295 1.42 13.94 -6.82
C ILE A 295 1.62 13.69 -5.34
N SER A 296 2.45 14.51 -4.70
CA SER A 296 2.68 14.49 -3.26
C SER A 296 1.96 15.66 -2.61
N ILE A 297 1.20 15.39 -1.57
CA ILE A 297 0.48 16.38 -0.78
C ILE A 297 1.02 16.34 0.65
N SER A 298 1.43 17.47 1.19
CA SER A 298 2.05 17.49 2.51
C SER A 298 1.77 18.77 3.30
N ASN A 299 1.93 18.66 4.60
CA ASN A 299 2.21 19.78 5.52
C ASN A 299 3.52 19.49 6.27
N ILE A 300 3.78 20.20 7.38
CA ILE A 300 5.03 20.06 8.16
C ILE A 300 5.17 18.66 8.79
N GLU A 301 4.05 18.00 9.10
CA GLU A 301 4.03 16.76 9.89
C GLU A 301 3.66 15.52 9.06
N LYS A 302 2.91 15.69 7.98
CA LYS A 302 2.22 14.61 7.29
C LYS A 302 2.31 14.77 5.78
N SER A 303 2.27 13.65 5.08
CA SER A 303 2.23 13.60 3.63
C SER A 303 1.44 12.41 3.13
N ASP A 304 0.93 12.52 1.91
CA ASP A 304 0.33 11.43 1.16
C ASP A 304 0.68 11.54 -0.32
N GLU A 305 0.64 10.43 -1.03
CA GLU A 305 1.04 10.33 -2.43
C GLU A 305 -0.01 9.58 -3.25
N ILE A 306 -0.21 10.06 -4.47
CA ILE A 306 -1.02 9.38 -5.49
C ILE A 306 -0.26 9.32 -6.80
N PHE A 307 -0.62 8.35 -7.66
CA PHE A 307 0.13 8.07 -8.87
C PHE A 307 -0.80 7.91 -10.08
N PHE A 308 -0.41 8.50 -11.19
CA PHE A 308 -0.91 8.15 -12.52
C PHE A 308 0.17 7.37 -13.24
N THR A 309 -0.17 6.19 -13.75
CA THR A 309 0.73 5.37 -14.57
C THR A 309 0.20 5.26 -15.98
N PHE A 310 1.08 5.02 -16.94
CA PHE A 310 0.72 4.99 -18.35
C PHE A 310 1.20 3.69 -18.98
N ASP A 311 0.24 2.87 -19.41
CA ASP A 311 0.50 1.53 -19.95
C ASP A 311 -0.22 1.32 -21.28
N SER A 312 0.33 0.47 -22.15
CA SER A 312 -0.32 0.11 -23.42
C SER A 312 -1.63 -0.67 -23.23
N LEU A 313 -1.82 -1.28 -22.07
CA LEU A 313 -3.03 -2.01 -21.66
C LEU A 313 -3.85 -1.26 -20.61
N GLY A 314 -3.44 -0.04 -20.24
CA GLY A 314 -4.16 0.82 -19.31
C GLY A 314 -5.52 1.22 -19.84
N SER A 315 -6.44 1.54 -18.94
CA SER A 315 -7.81 1.92 -19.23
C SER A 315 -8.18 3.22 -18.53
N THR A 316 -9.17 3.93 -19.03
CA THR A 316 -9.84 5.01 -18.28
C THR A 316 -10.92 4.49 -17.34
N GLU A 317 -11.32 3.22 -17.50
CA GLU A 317 -12.15 2.45 -16.59
C GLU A 317 -11.26 1.59 -15.69
N PHE A 318 -11.81 1.03 -14.61
CA PHE A 318 -11.07 0.18 -13.70
C PHE A 318 -10.33 -0.95 -14.43
N ASP A 319 -9.04 -1.09 -14.15
CA ASP A 319 -8.22 -2.20 -14.63
C ASP A 319 -7.45 -2.90 -13.49
N TYR A 320 -6.77 -4.00 -13.82
CA TYR A 320 -6.06 -4.86 -12.85
C TYR A 320 -4.80 -4.20 -12.22
N LYS A 321 -4.39 -3.02 -12.71
CA LYS A 321 -3.27 -2.23 -12.19
C LYS A 321 -3.73 -1.00 -11.39
N ASP A 322 -5.03 -0.72 -11.36
CA ASP A 322 -5.56 0.33 -10.51
C ASP A 322 -5.53 -0.10 -9.04
N ALA A 323 -4.98 0.76 -8.20
CA ALA A 323 -4.89 0.50 -6.77
C ALA A 323 -5.86 1.38 -5.98
N PRO A 324 -6.76 0.78 -5.18
CA PRO A 324 -7.67 1.56 -4.35
C PRO A 324 -6.92 2.37 -3.30
N LYS A 325 -7.48 3.52 -2.91
CA LYS A 325 -7.04 4.26 -1.74
C LYS A 325 -7.68 3.65 -0.50
N LEU A 326 -6.86 2.96 0.29
CA LEU A 326 -7.29 2.28 1.51
C LEU A 326 -7.26 3.24 2.71
N VAL A 327 -8.20 3.04 3.64
CA VAL A 327 -8.20 3.76 4.92
C VAL A 327 -7.15 3.16 5.84
N PRO A 328 -6.35 3.96 6.55
CA PRO A 328 -5.39 3.47 7.53
C PRO A 328 -6.02 2.57 8.60
N LEU A 329 -5.28 1.58 9.10
CA LEU A 329 -5.75 0.70 10.19
C LEU A 329 -5.91 1.45 11.51
N ILE A 330 -5.12 2.50 11.72
CA ILE A 330 -5.18 3.36 12.91
C ILE A 330 -5.86 4.67 12.52
N LYS A 331 -6.93 5.02 13.23
CA LYS A 331 -7.53 6.34 13.12
C LYS A 331 -6.59 7.36 13.74
N SER A 332 -6.04 8.23 12.94
CA SER A 332 -5.16 9.32 13.37
C SER A 332 -5.39 10.54 12.50
N SER A 333 -4.93 11.69 12.95
CA SER A 333 -4.85 12.85 12.07
C SER A 333 -3.94 12.51 10.89
N SER A 334 -4.37 12.75 9.67
CA SER A 334 -3.65 12.38 8.44
C SER A 334 -4.03 13.28 7.27
N ILE A 335 -3.29 13.15 6.17
CA ILE A 335 -3.68 13.67 4.86
C ILE A 335 -4.14 12.48 4.02
N ALA A 336 -5.21 12.64 3.27
CA ALA A 336 -5.66 11.65 2.31
C ALA A 336 -5.87 12.31 0.96
N ALA A 337 -5.04 11.94 -0.02
CA ALA A 337 -5.17 12.32 -1.41
C ALA A 337 -5.64 11.11 -2.21
N MET A 338 -6.59 11.31 -3.13
CA MET A 338 -7.12 10.24 -3.96
C MET A 338 -7.64 10.73 -5.29
N ILE A 339 -7.50 9.89 -6.29
CA ILE A 339 -8.05 10.06 -7.62
C ILE A 339 -9.45 9.45 -7.61
N ILE A 340 -10.45 10.17 -8.09
CA ILE A 340 -11.82 9.64 -8.17
C ILE A 340 -12.10 9.24 -9.61
N SER A 341 -12.40 7.98 -9.82
CA SER A 341 -12.85 7.44 -11.10
C SER A 341 -14.03 6.51 -10.87
N GLU A 342 -15.07 6.60 -11.70
CA GLU A 342 -16.29 5.80 -11.60
C GLU A 342 -16.95 5.76 -10.20
N GLY A 343 -16.74 6.80 -9.40
CA GLY A 343 -17.26 6.89 -8.03
C GLY A 343 -16.41 6.19 -6.96
N LEU A 344 -15.29 5.60 -7.34
CA LEU A 344 -14.34 4.94 -6.46
C LEU A 344 -13.08 5.80 -6.23
N SER A 345 -12.41 5.57 -5.12
CA SER A 345 -11.18 6.27 -4.74
C SER A 345 -9.95 5.41 -5.03
N TYR A 346 -8.94 6.01 -5.69
CA TYR A 346 -7.72 5.32 -6.08
C TYR A 346 -6.48 6.02 -5.55
N LYS A 347 -5.49 5.25 -5.13
CA LYS A 347 -4.12 5.68 -4.87
C LYS A 347 -3.29 5.66 -6.15
N ILE A 348 -3.49 4.66 -7.01
CA ILE A 348 -2.84 4.53 -8.30
C ILE A 348 -3.92 4.35 -9.36
N ASN A 349 -3.88 5.15 -10.41
CA ASN A 349 -4.75 5.03 -11.58
C ASN A 349 -3.90 4.75 -12.82
N ASN A 350 -4.15 3.63 -13.49
CA ASN A 350 -3.38 3.17 -14.64
C ASN A 350 -4.09 3.53 -15.93
N LEU A 351 -3.53 4.45 -16.67
CA LEU A 351 -4.11 5.05 -17.88
C LEU A 351 -3.52 4.47 -19.16
N PRO A 352 -4.23 4.52 -20.29
CA PRO A 352 -3.67 4.17 -21.58
C PRO A 352 -2.56 5.16 -21.98
N ARG A 353 -1.56 4.67 -22.73
CA ARG A 353 -0.48 5.53 -23.25
C ARG A 353 -0.94 6.51 -24.33
N HIS A 354 -2.03 6.18 -25.02
CA HIS A 354 -2.56 6.95 -26.13
C HIS A 354 -4.06 7.17 -25.95
N TYR A 355 -4.51 8.40 -26.09
CA TYR A 355 -5.92 8.78 -26.06
C TYR A 355 -6.15 9.98 -26.98
N ASP A 356 -7.34 10.00 -27.58
CA ASP A 356 -7.73 10.99 -28.59
C ASP A 356 -8.47 12.21 -28.00
N SER A 357 -8.67 12.24 -26.68
CA SER A 357 -9.42 13.29 -25.97
C SER A 357 -8.78 13.62 -24.63
N VAL A 358 -9.13 14.78 -24.08
CA VAL A 358 -8.75 15.15 -22.71
C VAL A 358 -9.46 14.23 -21.73
N ILE A 359 -8.72 13.63 -20.82
CA ILE A 359 -9.25 12.83 -19.71
C ILE A 359 -9.18 13.70 -18.46
N THR A 360 -10.27 13.71 -17.67
CA THR A 360 -10.35 14.51 -16.46
C THR A 360 -10.78 13.66 -15.28
N PHE A 361 -10.03 13.76 -14.17
CA PHE A 361 -10.34 13.09 -12.92
C PHE A 361 -10.53 14.11 -11.80
N PRO A 362 -11.58 14.00 -10.98
CA PRO A 362 -11.65 14.68 -9.72
C PRO A 362 -10.50 14.23 -8.81
N LEU A 363 -9.88 15.18 -8.15
CA LEU A 363 -8.87 14.96 -7.14
C LEU A 363 -9.46 15.33 -5.78
N GLN A 364 -9.64 14.36 -4.91
CA GLN A 364 -10.11 14.60 -3.55
C GLN A 364 -8.92 14.64 -2.62
N ILE A 365 -8.78 15.75 -1.90
CA ILE A 365 -7.70 15.98 -0.95
C ILE A 365 -8.34 16.34 0.38
N LEU A 366 -8.03 15.57 1.42
CA LEU A 366 -8.56 15.73 2.76
C LEU A 366 -7.42 15.99 3.73
N SER A 367 -7.60 16.94 4.64
CA SER A 367 -6.86 17.01 5.89
C SER A 367 -7.78 16.49 6.99
N LEU A 368 -7.30 15.51 7.74
CA LEU A 368 -8.10 14.71 8.67
C LEU A 368 -7.62 14.92 10.11
N GLU A 369 -8.56 15.15 11.02
CA GLU A 369 -8.30 15.22 12.45
C GLU A 369 -9.28 14.37 13.24
N LEU A 370 -8.88 13.93 14.44
CA LEU A 370 -9.76 13.24 15.38
C LEU A 370 -10.42 14.26 16.32
N ASP A 371 -11.72 14.12 16.52
CA ASP A 371 -12.41 14.83 17.60
C ASP A 371 -12.29 14.09 18.95
N SER A 372 -12.82 14.67 20.02
CA SER A 372 -12.79 14.09 21.37
C SER A 372 -13.61 12.81 21.52
N LEU A 373 -14.37 12.41 20.50
CA LEU A 373 -15.18 11.19 20.44
C LEU A 373 -14.56 10.17 19.46
N GLU A 374 -13.33 10.40 18.99
CA GLU A 374 -12.61 9.57 18.02
C GLU A 374 -13.27 9.52 16.63
N ASN A 375 -14.14 10.49 16.29
CA ASN A 375 -14.60 10.63 14.92
C ASN A 375 -13.53 11.31 14.07
N ILE A 376 -13.38 10.86 12.84
CA ILE A 376 -12.49 11.52 11.86
C ILE A 376 -13.26 12.68 11.23
N LEU A 377 -12.70 13.87 11.31
CA LEU A 377 -13.23 15.08 10.70
C LEU A 377 -12.40 15.52 9.52
N GLY A 378 -13.04 15.86 8.40
CA GLY A 378 -12.41 16.60 7.32
C GLY A 378 -12.35 18.08 7.69
N ILE A 379 -11.15 18.61 7.82
CA ILE A 379 -10.92 20.00 8.22
C ILE A 379 -10.38 20.85 7.06
N GLN A 380 -10.60 22.17 7.16
CA GLN A 380 -9.93 23.10 6.27
C GLN A 380 -8.47 23.26 6.71
N ASP A 381 -7.55 23.04 5.78
CA ASP A 381 -6.11 23.16 6.00
C ASP A 381 -5.42 23.74 4.76
N THR A 382 -4.19 24.20 4.93
CA THR A 382 -3.33 24.66 3.85
C THR A 382 -2.20 23.67 3.67
N LEU A 383 -2.19 22.98 2.54
CA LEU A 383 -1.26 21.93 2.20
C LEU A 383 -0.34 22.38 1.05
N ILE A 384 0.77 21.71 0.89
CA ILE A 384 1.70 21.89 -0.23
C ILE A 384 1.56 20.72 -1.18
N LEU A 385 1.29 21.01 -2.44
CA LEU A 385 1.26 20.05 -3.53
C LEU A 385 2.58 20.16 -4.30
N ASN A 386 3.20 19.01 -4.53
CA ASN A 386 4.32 18.84 -5.44
C ASN A 386 4.00 17.76 -6.45
N ILE A 387 4.61 17.86 -7.61
CA ILE A 387 4.52 16.87 -8.66
C ILE A 387 5.91 16.37 -9.01
N ASP A 388 6.06 15.06 -9.11
CA ASP A 388 7.26 14.40 -9.60
C ASP A 388 6.90 13.53 -10.80
N GLU A 389 7.82 13.45 -11.76
CA GLU A 389 7.66 12.61 -12.95
C GLU A 389 8.89 11.74 -13.17
N ALA A 390 8.70 10.58 -13.78
CA ALA A 390 9.79 9.80 -14.31
C ALA A 390 9.46 9.31 -15.71
N ASN A 391 10.42 9.50 -16.63
CA ASN A 391 10.34 9.07 -18.03
C ASN A 391 9.05 9.51 -18.74
N PHE A 392 8.63 10.73 -18.46
CA PHE A 392 7.43 11.30 -19.03
C PHE A 392 7.68 11.65 -20.51
N SER A 393 6.72 11.37 -21.34
CA SER A 393 6.79 11.69 -22.76
C SER A 393 6.40 13.15 -22.95
N ASP A 394 7.24 13.92 -23.67
CA ASP A 394 7.01 15.36 -23.96
C ASP A 394 5.68 15.66 -24.67
N ASP A 395 4.94 14.60 -25.06
CA ASP A 395 3.66 14.69 -25.72
C ASP A 395 2.44 14.62 -24.76
N ILE A 396 2.65 14.43 -23.47
CA ILE A 396 1.56 14.47 -22.47
C ILE A 396 1.51 15.84 -21.79
N ILE A 397 0.32 16.43 -21.79
CA ILE A 397 0.01 17.66 -21.06
C ILE A 397 -0.77 17.26 -19.80
N PHE A 398 -0.28 17.74 -18.65
CA PHE A 398 -0.87 17.49 -17.35
C PHE A 398 -1.15 18.81 -16.65
N ASN A 399 -2.41 19.05 -16.28
CA ASN A 399 -2.81 20.25 -15.57
C ASN A 399 -3.68 19.91 -14.36
N ILE A 400 -3.66 20.78 -13.34
CA ILE A 400 -4.60 20.75 -12.23
C ILE A 400 -5.45 22.02 -12.27
N TYR A 401 -6.75 21.86 -12.15
CA TYR A 401 -7.71 22.96 -12.13
C TYR A 401 -8.34 23.11 -10.74
N ASP A 402 -8.21 24.28 -10.12
CA ASP A 402 -8.93 24.69 -8.92
C ASP A 402 -10.24 25.39 -9.34
N ILE A 403 -11.37 24.70 -9.19
CA ILE A 403 -12.67 25.23 -9.62
C ILE A 403 -13.18 26.39 -8.78
N VAL A 404 -12.73 26.47 -7.52
CA VAL A 404 -13.15 27.54 -6.59
C VAL A 404 -12.41 28.83 -6.91
N ALA A 405 -11.11 28.72 -7.20
CA ALA A 405 -10.29 29.86 -7.60
C ALA A 405 -10.43 30.23 -9.09
N ASP A 406 -11.00 29.36 -9.91
CA ASP A 406 -11.03 29.43 -11.39
C ASP A 406 -9.64 29.56 -12.01
N ILE A 407 -8.69 28.74 -11.49
CA ILE A 407 -7.29 28.74 -11.90
C ILE A 407 -6.91 27.36 -12.42
N GLU A 408 -6.27 27.32 -13.59
CA GLU A 408 -5.62 26.15 -14.15
C GLU A 408 -4.10 26.29 -13.94
N TYR A 409 -3.50 25.30 -13.31
CA TYR A 409 -2.05 25.21 -13.08
C TYR A 409 -1.47 24.21 -14.07
N ASP A 410 -0.51 24.65 -14.87
CA ASP A 410 0.29 23.76 -15.70
C ASP A 410 1.36 23.02 -14.88
N PHE A 411 1.98 22.00 -15.49
CA PHE A 411 2.98 21.16 -14.84
C PHE A 411 4.09 21.95 -14.12
N ASN A 412 4.57 23.04 -14.71
CA ASN A 412 5.66 23.83 -14.14
C ASN A 412 5.22 24.65 -12.91
N GLN A 413 3.92 24.90 -12.75
CA GLN A 413 3.35 25.65 -11.63
C GLN A 413 3.00 24.77 -10.43
N LEU A 414 3.08 23.43 -10.58
CA LEU A 414 2.69 22.45 -9.58
C LEU A 414 3.77 22.11 -8.55
N GLN A 415 4.90 22.82 -8.59
CA GLN A 415 5.95 22.66 -7.58
C GLN A 415 5.72 23.65 -6.43
N ASN A 416 5.65 23.14 -5.19
CA ASN A 416 5.36 23.93 -3.99
C ASN A 416 4.05 24.72 -4.08
N LEU A 417 3.04 24.20 -4.79
CA LEU A 417 1.76 24.84 -4.91
C LEU A 417 1.01 24.76 -3.58
N SER A 418 0.64 25.94 -3.04
CA SER A 418 -0.23 25.99 -1.87
C SER A 418 -1.68 25.69 -2.27
N ILE A 419 -2.25 24.67 -1.67
CA ILE A 419 -3.64 24.24 -1.87
C ILE A 419 -4.42 24.31 -0.56
N ILE A 420 -5.74 24.43 -0.65
CA ILE A 420 -6.61 24.51 0.52
C ILE A 420 -7.63 23.38 0.46
N THR A 421 -7.76 22.64 1.55
CA THR A 421 -8.81 21.61 1.71
C THR A 421 -10.10 22.24 2.24
N ASP A 422 -11.23 21.55 2.00
CA ASP A 422 -12.53 21.97 2.49
C ASP A 422 -12.86 21.29 3.83
N SER A 423 -13.67 21.95 4.67
CA SER A 423 -14.22 21.35 5.88
C SER A 423 -15.45 20.51 5.52
N LEU A 424 -15.38 19.20 5.72
CA LEU A 424 -16.44 18.25 5.36
C LEU A 424 -17.22 17.67 6.56
N GLY A 425 -16.82 18.01 7.80
CA GLY A 425 -17.38 17.41 9.00
C GLY A 425 -16.92 15.97 9.20
N ILE A 426 -17.79 15.08 9.71
CA ILE A 426 -17.44 13.67 9.96
C ILE A 426 -17.23 12.96 8.62
N ILE A 427 -16.11 12.25 8.53
CA ILE A 427 -15.75 11.43 7.39
C ILE A 427 -16.18 9.99 7.65
N ASP A 428 -17.06 9.47 6.81
CA ASP A 428 -17.48 8.07 6.80
C ASP A 428 -16.64 7.29 5.78
N PHE A 429 -16.58 5.97 5.95
CA PHE A 429 -15.83 5.06 5.10
C PHE A 429 -16.77 3.99 4.52
N GLU A 430 -16.47 3.55 3.32
CA GLU A 430 -17.11 2.36 2.74
C GLU A 430 -16.34 1.12 3.20
N GLU A 431 -17.04 0.23 3.92
CA GLU A 431 -16.49 -1.07 4.25
C GLU A 431 -16.43 -1.95 2.99
N ASN A 432 -15.24 -2.42 2.66
CA ASN A 432 -15.01 -3.28 1.51
C ASN A 432 -14.22 -4.53 1.94
N GLY A 433 -14.92 -5.50 2.51
CA GLY A 433 -14.32 -6.68 3.10
C GLY A 433 -13.45 -6.31 4.31
N PRO A 434 -12.24 -6.86 4.44
CA PRO A 434 -11.35 -6.58 5.56
C PRO A 434 -10.66 -5.21 5.46
N LEU A 435 -10.85 -4.49 4.35
CA LEU A 435 -10.26 -3.20 4.07
C LEU A 435 -11.33 -2.16 3.76
N SER A 436 -11.26 -1.02 4.43
CA SER A 436 -12.14 0.11 4.17
C SER A 436 -11.57 1.04 3.10
N ARG A 437 -12.45 1.73 2.37
CA ARG A 437 -12.10 2.75 1.37
C ARG A 437 -12.70 4.09 1.74
N TYR A 438 -12.05 5.16 1.30
CA TYR A 438 -12.63 6.50 1.39
C TYR A 438 -13.84 6.62 0.47
N LEU A 439 -14.91 7.22 0.99
CA LEU A 439 -16.08 7.58 0.20
C LEU A 439 -15.78 8.76 -0.74
N ASN A 440 -16.47 8.78 -1.87
CA ASN A 440 -16.49 9.96 -2.74
C ASN A 440 -17.47 10.99 -2.18
N TYR A 441 -16.95 12.11 -1.66
CA TYR A 441 -17.76 13.18 -1.05
C TYR A 441 -18.38 14.16 -2.05
N GLY A 442 -18.15 13.97 -3.36
CA GLY A 442 -18.88 14.65 -4.44
C GLY A 442 -18.51 16.12 -4.70
N ASN A 443 -18.07 16.85 -3.70
CA ASN A 443 -17.64 18.25 -3.83
C ASN A 443 -16.13 18.32 -4.01
N HIS A 444 -15.66 18.10 -5.23
CA HIS A 444 -14.24 18.16 -5.52
C HIS A 444 -13.85 19.58 -5.92
N ARG A 445 -12.85 20.13 -5.24
CA ARG A 445 -12.29 21.42 -5.58
C ARG A 445 -11.26 21.32 -6.70
N TYR A 446 -10.47 20.25 -6.71
CA TYR A 446 -9.38 20.07 -7.66
C TYR A 446 -9.71 18.99 -8.70
N PHE A 447 -9.29 19.23 -9.93
CA PHE A 447 -9.42 18.28 -11.03
C PHE A 447 -8.10 18.16 -11.77
N VAL A 448 -7.68 16.93 -12.05
CA VAL A 448 -6.57 16.63 -12.94
C VAL A 448 -7.10 16.53 -14.36
N SER A 449 -6.47 17.21 -15.31
CA SER A 449 -6.69 17.00 -16.74
C SER A 449 -5.42 16.48 -17.42
N ILE A 450 -5.58 15.44 -18.21
CA ILE A 450 -4.49 14.78 -18.93
C ILE A 450 -4.86 14.76 -20.41
N SER A 451 -3.97 15.25 -21.26
CA SER A 451 -4.15 15.23 -22.70
C SER A 451 -2.83 14.91 -23.41
N GLN A 452 -2.91 14.53 -24.68
CA GLN A 452 -1.75 14.20 -25.47
C GLN A 452 -1.57 15.20 -26.63
N LEU A 453 -0.34 15.70 -26.81
CA LEU A 453 0.05 16.48 -27.99
C LEU A 453 0.10 15.55 -29.20
N ASN A 454 -0.85 15.66 -30.09
CA ASN A 454 -0.77 14.99 -31.40
C ASN A 454 0.30 15.67 -32.26
N LEU A 455 1.43 15.02 -32.49
CA LEU A 455 2.55 15.51 -33.30
C LEU A 455 2.20 15.87 -34.77
N GLY A 456 0.95 15.69 -35.17
CA GLY A 456 0.44 16.10 -36.49
C GLY A 456 -0.05 17.54 -36.61
N ASP A 457 -0.26 18.24 -35.48
CA ASP A 457 -0.83 19.59 -35.43
C ASP A 457 0.11 20.60 -34.74
N TYR A 458 1.34 20.75 -35.21
CA TYR A 458 2.24 21.83 -34.77
C TYR A 458 1.79 23.23 -35.22
N SER A 459 0.51 23.46 -35.40
CA SER A 459 -0.01 24.80 -35.66
C SER A 459 -1.32 25.04 -34.89
N ASN A 460 -1.18 25.67 -33.72
CA ASN A 460 -2.23 26.48 -33.11
C ASN A 460 -3.58 25.83 -32.79
N ASN A 461 -3.67 24.82 -31.92
CA ASN A 461 -4.94 24.70 -31.16
C ASN A 461 -4.84 23.73 -29.98
N ILE A 462 -4.49 24.26 -28.82
CA ILE A 462 -4.64 23.66 -27.47
C ILE A 462 -6.14 23.55 -27.09
N TYR A 463 -7.06 24.02 -27.93
CA TYR A 463 -8.47 24.15 -27.60
C TYR A 463 -9.35 23.18 -28.42
N PRO A 464 -10.50 22.74 -27.86
CA PRO A 464 -11.50 21.98 -28.61
C PRO A 464 -11.83 22.61 -29.94
N ARG A 465 -12.10 21.80 -30.97
CA ARG A 465 -12.41 22.30 -32.32
C ARG A 465 -13.92 22.65 -32.53
N SER A 466 -14.77 22.15 -31.61
CA SER A 466 -16.23 22.35 -31.68
C SER A 466 -16.80 22.51 -30.29
N TYR A 467 -17.97 23.12 -30.21
CA TYR A 467 -18.77 23.09 -29.00
C TYR A 467 -19.32 21.69 -28.78
N GLN A 468 -19.13 21.13 -27.55
CA GLN A 468 -19.67 19.83 -27.21
C GLN A 468 -20.24 19.85 -25.80
N LEU A 469 -21.44 19.29 -25.63
CA LEU A 469 -22.06 19.05 -24.34
C LEU A 469 -21.97 17.55 -24.05
N PHE A 470 -21.37 17.17 -22.93
CA PHE A 470 -21.26 15.76 -22.52
C PHE A 470 -22.48 15.31 -21.71
N GLN A 471 -22.65 14.00 -21.59
CA GLN A 471 -23.65 13.42 -20.69
C GLN A 471 -23.22 13.71 -19.26
N ASN A 472 -24.19 14.19 -18.45
CA ASN A 472 -23.90 14.39 -17.03
C ASN A 472 -23.50 13.07 -16.34
N PHE A 473 -22.60 13.15 -15.40
CA PHE A 473 -22.16 12.00 -14.60
C PHE A 473 -22.10 12.37 -13.10
N PRO A 474 -22.57 11.46 -12.21
CA PRO A 474 -23.34 10.24 -12.53
C PRO A 474 -24.72 10.55 -13.17
N ASN A 475 -25.29 9.55 -13.88
CA ASN A 475 -26.66 9.60 -14.39
C ASN A 475 -27.24 8.17 -14.49
N PRO A 476 -28.20 7.77 -13.63
CA PRO A 476 -28.89 8.59 -12.63
C PRO A 476 -27.99 9.11 -11.50
N PHE A 477 -28.37 10.20 -10.82
CA PHE A 477 -27.61 10.84 -9.78
C PHE A 477 -28.41 11.11 -8.49
N ASN A 478 -27.71 11.33 -7.34
CA ASN A 478 -28.34 11.62 -6.05
C ASN A 478 -27.34 12.31 -5.09
N PRO A 479 -27.52 13.55 -4.65
CA PRO A 479 -28.29 14.60 -5.35
C PRO A 479 -27.40 15.37 -6.36
N ILE A 480 -26.09 15.11 -6.45
CA ILE A 480 -25.11 15.89 -7.21
C ILE A 480 -24.76 15.21 -8.52
N THR A 481 -24.63 16.00 -9.59
CA THR A 481 -24.11 15.56 -10.88
C THR A 481 -23.25 16.64 -11.53
N LYS A 482 -22.23 16.20 -12.29
CA LYS A 482 -21.36 17.04 -13.09
C LYS A 482 -21.86 17.09 -14.54
N ILE A 483 -21.89 18.28 -15.13
CA ILE A 483 -22.21 18.51 -16.55
C ILE A 483 -20.99 19.13 -17.20
N GLU A 484 -20.36 18.42 -18.12
CA GLU A 484 -19.19 18.86 -18.87
C GLU A 484 -19.56 19.39 -20.24
N TYR A 485 -18.77 20.35 -20.73
CA TYR A 485 -18.89 20.89 -22.08
C TYR A 485 -17.58 21.50 -22.58
N GLU A 486 -17.41 21.54 -23.90
CA GLU A 486 -16.22 22.06 -24.56
C GLU A 486 -16.51 23.37 -25.29
N LEU A 487 -15.50 24.27 -25.22
CA LEU A 487 -15.51 25.57 -25.88
C LEU A 487 -14.33 25.71 -26.83
N PRO A 488 -14.51 25.89 -28.14
CA PRO A 488 -13.43 26.08 -29.09
C PRO A 488 -12.84 27.51 -29.06
N LYS A 489 -13.55 28.47 -28.51
CA LYS A 489 -13.16 29.88 -28.40
C LYS A 489 -13.84 30.56 -27.21
N THR A 490 -13.31 31.71 -26.81
CA THR A 490 -13.94 32.55 -25.78
C THR A 490 -15.35 32.94 -26.21
N GLU A 491 -16.36 32.60 -25.43
CA GLU A 491 -17.76 32.82 -25.76
C GLU A 491 -18.60 33.04 -24.49
N LEU A 492 -19.76 33.72 -24.64
CA LEU A 492 -20.78 33.76 -23.59
C LEU A 492 -21.47 32.40 -23.50
N VAL A 493 -21.29 31.72 -22.35
CA VAL A 493 -21.89 30.41 -22.09
C VAL A 493 -23.08 30.54 -21.19
N SER A 494 -24.17 29.87 -21.58
CA SER A 494 -25.35 29.65 -20.76
C SER A 494 -25.61 28.15 -20.57
N LEU A 495 -25.61 27.68 -19.33
CA LEU A 495 -25.97 26.30 -18.97
C LEU A 495 -27.15 26.34 -18.00
N LYS A 496 -28.29 25.80 -18.40
CA LYS A 496 -29.55 25.87 -17.66
C LYS A 496 -30.20 24.50 -17.50
N ILE A 497 -30.84 24.31 -16.35
CA ILE A 497 -31.61 23.10 -16.04
C ILE A 497 -33.11 23.40 -16.22
N PHE A 498 -33.83 22.44 -16.80
CA PHE A 498 -35.26 22.51 -17.04
C PHE A 498 -35.95 21.25 -16.51
N ASP A 499 -37.17 21.41 -16.02
CA ASP A 499 -38.07 20.30 -15.71
C ASP A 499 -38.72 19.70 -16.97
N ILE A 500 -39.49 18.63 -16.79
CA ILE A 500 -40.21 17.95 -17.90
C ILE A 500 -41.26 18.82 -18.59
N MET A 501 -41.68 19.93 -17.97
CA MET A 501 -42.60 20.90 -18.52
C MET A 501 -41.89 22.04 -19.29
N GLY A 502 -40.52 21.98 -19.35
CA GLY A 502 -39.71 23.01 -19.98
C GLY A 502 -39.56 24.29 -19.15
N ARG A 503 -39.90 24.26 -17.87
CA ARG A 503 -39.70 25.40 -16.96
C ARG A 503 -38.25 25.40 -16.45
N GLU A 504 -37.62 26.59 -16.50
CA GLU A 504 -36.26 26.76 -15.96
C GLU A 504 -36.26 26.52 -14.43
N VAL A 505 -35.45 25.57 -14.01
CA VAL A 505 -35.21 25.21 -12.59
C VAL A 505 -34.09 26.09 -12.00
N VAL A 506 -32.97 26.14 -12.69
CA VAL A 506 -31.80 26.92 -12.30
C VAL A 506 -30.91 27.21 -13.51
N SER A 507 -30.18 28.34 -13.46
CA SER A 507 -29.11 28.67 -14.40
C SER A 507 -27.78 28.42 -13.67
N LEU A 508 -27.04 27.42 -14.12
CA LEU A 508 -25.76 27.04 -13.52
C LEU A 508 -24.63 27.94 -13.99
N VAL A 509 -24.63 28.29 -15.29
CA VAL A 509 -23.60 29.14 -15.89
C VAL A 509 -24.28 30.21 -16.73
N ASN A 510 -23.81 31.46 -16.67
CA ASN A 510 -24.24 32.55 -17.54
C ASN A 510 -23.13 33.63 -17.56
N VAL A 511 -21.93 33.25 -18.07
CA VAL A 511 -20.76 34.12 -18.09
C VAL A 511 -19.93 33.89 -19.35
N ILE A 512 -19.06 34.85 -19.69
CA ILE A 512 -18.04 34.66 -20.74
C ILE A 512 -16.95 33.75 -20.23
N GLN A 513 -16.69 32.68 -20.95
CA GLN A 513 -15.62 31.71 -20.61
C GLN A 513 -14.61 31.58 -21.74
N LYS A 514 -13.35 31.32 -21.37
CA LYS A 514 -12.25 31.02 -22.28
C LYS A 514 -12.42 29.64 -22.94
N PRO A 515 -11.75 29.37 -24.08
CA PRO A 515 -11.80 28.05 -24.70
C PRO A 515 -11.25 26.96 -23.77
N GLY A 516 -11.62 25.70 -24.02
CA GLY A 516 -11.23 24.52 -23.26
C GLY A 516 -12.42 23.70 -22.76
N LEU A 517 -12.14 22.59 -22.08
CA LEU A 517 -13.12 21.79 -21.38
C LEU A 517 -13.57 22.53 -20.11
N LYS A 518 -14.87 22.60 -19.90
CA LYS A 518 -15.52 23.26 -18.76
C LYS A 518 -16.56 22.33 -18.15
N PHE A 519 -16.93 22.61 -16.90
CA PHE A 519 -18.02 21.88 -16.26
C PHE A 519 -18.81 22.76 -15.28
N ALA A 520 -19.98 22.28 -14.92
CA ALA A 520 -20.78 22.82 -13.83
C ALA A 520 -21.37 21.69 -12.99
N LEU A 521 -21.46 21.91 -11.69
CA LEU A 521 -22.12 20.99 -10.77
C LEU A 521 -23.57 21.42 -10.57
N TRP A 522 -24.47 20.44 -10.45
CA TRP A 522 -25.84 20.65 -10.01
C TRP A 522 -26.17 19.74 -8.84
N ASP A 523 -26.57 20.33 -7.75
CA ASP A 523 -26.90 19.71 -6.45
C ASP A 523 -28.39 19.42 -6.27
N ALA A 524 -29.14 19.33 -7.35
CA ALA A 524 -30.59 19.15 -7.34
C ALA A 524 -31.36 20.28 -6.61
N THR A 525 -30.86 21.50 -6.65
CA THR A 525 -31.58 22.68 -6.12
C THR A 525 -32.12 23.58 -7.24
N ASN A 526 -33.16 24.32 -6.90
CA ASN A 526 -33.69 25.38 -7.77
C ASN A 526 -32.97 26.71 -7.51
N LYS A 527 -33.34 27.78 -8.26
CA LYS A 527 -32.78 29.12 -8.12
C LYS A 527 -32.93 29.76 -6.73
N LEU A 528 -33.73 29.18 -5.85
CA LEU A 528 -33.92 29.61 -4.46
C LEU A 528 -33.12 28.76 -3.46
N GLY A 529 -32.28 27.82 -3.96
CA GLY A 529 -31.54 26.88 -3.11
C GLY A 529 -32.40 25.78 -2.47
N GLN A 530 -33.63 25.57 -2.98
CA GLN A 530 -34.52 24.54 -2.45
C GLN A 530 -34.39 23.27 -3.26
N SER A 531 -34.30 22.10 -2.60
CA SER A 531 -34.23 20.80 -3.25
C SER A 531 -35.42 20.55 -4.14
N VAL A 532 -35.20 20.00 -5.35
CA VAL A 532 -36.23 19.64 -6.29
C VAL A 532 -36.61 18.15 -6.17
N SER A 533 -37.73 17.76 -6.78
CA SER A 533 -38.23 16.38 -6.70
C SER A 533 -37.39 15.45 -7.59
N GLY A 534 -37.24 14.19 -7.17
CA GLY A 534 -36.71 13.14 -8.06
C GLY A 534 -37.50 13.03 -9.36
N GLY A 535 -36.83 12.75 -10.47
CA GLY A 535 -37.42 12.63 -11.78
C GLY A 535 -36.52 12.99 -12.95
N LEU A 536 -37.12 13.15 -14.13
CA LEU A 536 -36.41 13.49 -15.36
C LEU A 536 -36.24 15.00 -15.48
N TYR A 537 -35.01 15.44 -15.77
CA TYR A 537 -34.64 16.82 -16.04
C TYR A 537 -33.91 16.92 -17.38
N PHE A 538 -33.87 18.13 -17.95
CA PHE A 538 -33.08 18.45 -19.12
C PHE A 538 -32.11 19.57 -18.79
N TYR A 539 -30.92 19.51 -19.36
CA TYR A 539 -29.98 20.62 -19.31
C TYR A 539 -29.63 21.08 -20.72
N THR A 540 -29.59 22.38 -20.89
CA THR A 540 -29.28 23.02 -22.14
C THR A 540 -28.06 23.89 -21.99
N PHE A 541 -27.07 23.59 -22.81
CA PHE A 541 -25.88 24.38 -23.04
C PHE A 541 -26.09 25.26 -24.26
N GLN A 542 -25.69 26.51 -24.18
CA GLN A 542 -25.67 27.43 -25.29
C GLN A 542 -24.40 28.28 -25.24
N ALA A 543 -23.63 28.32 -26.34
CA ALA A 543 -22.47 29.17 -26.53
C ALA A 543 -22.49 29.73 -27.96
N GLY A 544 -22.63 31.06 -28.06
CA GLY A 544 -22.88 31.70 -29.33
C GLY A 544 -24.15 31.18 -30.02
N GLU A 545 -24.02 30.70 -31.28
CA GLU A 545 -25.11 30.10 -32.02
C GLU A 545 -25.31 28.60 -31.74
N ASP A 546 -24.35 27.95 -31.11
CA ASP A 546 -24.44 26.53 -30.78
C ASP A 546 -25.35 26.30 -29.58
N ARG A 547 -26.23 25.31 -29.69
CA ARG A 547 -27.16 24.92 -28.65
C ARG A 547 -27.34 23.41 -28.61
N GLN A 548 -27.04 22.82 -27.47
CA GLN A 548 -27.15 21.38 -27.21
C GLN A 548 -27.99 21.12 -25.97
N THR A 549 -28.77 20.04 -25.98
CA THR A 549 -29.61 19.64 -24.83
C THR A 549 -29.52 18.15 -24.61
N LYS A 550 -29.38 17.78 -23.34
CA LYS A 550 -29.36 16.38 -22.88
C LYS A 550 -30.32 16.18 -21.71
N LYS A 551 -30.63 14.91 -21.42
CA LYS A 551 -31.51 14.50 -20.33
C LYS A 551 -30.70 13.91 -19.18
N MET A 552 -31.21 14.02 -17.95
CA MET A 552 -30.64 13.41 -16.73
C MET A 552 -31.76 12.96 -15.80
N ILE A 553 -31.44 11.99 -14.93
CA ILE A 553 -32.40 11.40 -14.00
C ILE A 553 -31.87 11.63 -12.56
N LEU A 554 -32.65 12.38 -11.78
CA LEU A 554 -32.40 12.56 -10.34
C LEU A 554 -33.14 11.45 -9.59
N LEU A 555 -32.38 10.67 -8.82
CA LEU A 555 -32.91 9.74 -7.82
C LEU A 555 -33.27 10.52 -6.55
N LYS A 556 -34.09 9.93 -5.70
CA LYS A 556 -34.45 10.56 -4.43
C LYS A 556 -34.03 9.67 -3.28
#